data_19dcf342b8bde3f40094253c00343805
#
_entry.id   19dcf342b8bde3f40094253c00343805
#
_cell.length_a   1.000
_cell.length_b   1.000
_cell.length_c   1.000
_cell.angle_alpha   90.00
_cell.angle_beta   90.00
_cell.angle_gamma   90.00
#
_symmetry.space_group_name_H-M   'P 1'
#
loop_
_entity.id
_entity.type
_entity.pdbx_description
1 polymer ?
#
loop_
_entity_poly.entity_id
_entity_poly.type
_entity_poly.pdbx_seq_one_letter_code
_entity_poly.pdbx_strand_id
1 'polypeptide(L)'
;MSYIKEIRKHIGHAPMLSAGATVLVIKDRKILLNLRSDTNTWGIPGGALELGETLDQTAARELKEETNLSAVLFHLLHVFSGPDFYFKYPNGDELYSVVALFLAEDISGELRITDGESVKLRYFGKDELPVLESRAAVILSWVIKQGLLS
;
A
#
# COMPACT_ATOMS: atom_id res chain seq x y z
N MET A 1 -15.76 8.69 5.80
CA MET A 1 -15.01 9.95 5.62
C MET A 1 -13.57 9.72 6.04
N SER A 2 -12.61 10.17 5.23
CA SER A 2 -11.19 9.92 5.49
C SER A 2 -10.68 10.82 6.62
N TYR A 3 -10.01 10.24 7.60
CA TYR A 3 -9.33 10.96 8.68
C TYR A 3 -8.31 11.97 8.13
N ILE A 4 -7.50 11.55 7.14
CA ILE A 4 -6.49 12.44 6.54
C ILE A 4 -7.14 13.67 5.92
N LYS A 5 -8.24 13.50 5.17
CA LYS A 5 -8.95 14.63 4.57
C LYS A 5 -9.47 15.59 5.63
N GLU A 6 -9.98 15.08 6.74
CA GLU A 6 -10.46 15.94 7.85
C GLU A 6 -9.33 16.72 8.51
N ILE A 7 -8.22 16.06 8.81
CA ILE A 7 -7.06 16.73 9.40
C ILE A 7 -6.45 17.76 8.45
N ARG A 8 -6.41 17.50 7.16
CA ARG A 8 -5.88 18.44 6.17
C ARG A 8 -6.65 19.77 6.14
N LYS A 9 -7.93 19.77 6.48
CA LYS A 9 -8.70 21.00 6.61
C LYS A 9 -8.14 21.93 7.68
N HIS A 10 -7.45 21.38 8.69
CA HIS A 10 -6.87 22.15 9.81
C HIS A 10 -5.40 22.48 9.63
N ILE A 11 -4.63 21.61 8.97
CA ILE A 11 -3.18 21.78 8.84
C ILE A 11 -2.72 22.11 7.43
N GLY A 12 -3.61 22.07 6.43
CA GLY A 12 -3.26 22.32 5.04
C GLY A 12 -2.25 21.29 4.53
N HIS A 13 -1.18 21.76 3.88
CA HIS A 13 -0.13 20.93 3.30
C HIS A 13 1.01 20.58 4.25
N ALA A 14 0.94 21.02 5.50
CA ALA A 14 2.02 20.80 6.47
C ALA A 14 2.33 19.30 6.65
N PRO A 15 3.60 18.92 6.91
CA PRO A 15 3.96 17.52 7.16
C PRO A 15 3.14 16.94 8.30
N MET A 16 2.65 15.71 8.09
CA MET A 16 1.93 14.97 9.13
C MET A 16 2.44 13.53 9.21
N LEU A 17 2.28 12.93 10.38
CA LEU A 17 2.46 11.51 10.59
C LEU A 17 1.14 10.78 10.31
N SER A 18 1.22 9.65 9.63
CA SER A 18 0.04 8.80 9.40
C SER A 18 0.44 7.33 9.47
N ALA A 19 -0.33 6.56 10.21
CA ALA A 19 -0.18 5.11 10.20
C ALA A 19 -0.99 4.53 9.05
N GLY A 20 -0.52 3.41 8.52
CA GLY A 20 -1.22 2.71 7.46
C GLY A 20 -0.78 1.27 7.34
N ALA A 21 -1.42 0.56 6.42
CA ALA A 21 -1.13 -0.84 6.12
C ALA A 21 -0.87 -1.02 4.63
N THR A 22 0.11 -1.86 4.32
CA THR A 22 0.44 -2.28 2.97
C THR A 22 0.29 -3.79 2.90
N VAL A 23 -0.26 -4.30 1.81
CA VAL A 23 -0.64 -5.71 1.69
C VAL A 23 0.11 -6.38 0.54
N LEU A 24 0.88 -7.41 0.87
CA LEU A 24 1.50 -8.28 -0.13
C LEU A 24 0.49 -9.34 -0.57
N VAL A 25 0.22 -9.37 -1.86
CA VAL A 25 -0.53 -10.44 -2.52
C VAL A 25 0.44 -11.12 -3.48
N ILE A 26 0.86 -12.32 -3.13
CA ILE A 26 1.85 -13.08 -3.89
C ILE A 26 1.18 -14.33 -4.47
N LYS A 27 1.28 -14.49 -5.78
CA LYS A 27 0.70 -15.61 -6.51
C LYS A 27 1.68 -16.04 -7.61
N ASP A 28 1.99 -17.33 -7.66
CA ASP A 28 2.89 -17.90 -8.68
C ASP A 28 4.23 -17.14 -8.76
N ARG A 29 4.82 -16.84 -7.60
CA ARG A 29 6.08 -16.08 -7.45
C ARG A 29 6.03 -14.66 -8.00
N LYS A 30 4.84 -14.08 -8.07
CA LYS A 30 4.64 -12.71 -8.54
C LYS A 30 3.86 -11.93 -7.49
N ILE A 31 4.18 -10.65 -7.39
CA ILE A 31 3.52 -9.73 -6.46
C ILE A 31 2.55 -8.83 -7.21
N LEU A 32 1.39 -8.61 -6.61
CA LEU A 32 0.39 -7.69 -7.13
C LEU A 32 0.79 -6.25 -6.85
N LEU A 33 0.87 -5.45 -7.90
CA LEU A 33 1.14 -4.01 -7.83
C LEU A 33 0.02 -3.24 -8.51
N ASN A 34 -0.14 -1.99 -8.11
CA ASN A 34 -1.09 -1.06 -8.71
C ASN A 34 -0.37 0.13 -9.32
N LEU A 35 -0.76 0.51 -10.53
CA LEU A 35 -0.26 1.73 -11.18
C LEU A 35 -1.04 2.93 -10.63
N ARG A 36 -0.34 3.81 -9.94
CA ARG A 36 -0.93 5.00 -9.32
C ARG A 36 -1.21 6.09 -10.36
N SER A 37 -2.41 6.64 -10.30
CA SER A 37 -2.81 7.75 -11.20
C SER A 37 -2.09 9.05 -10.87
N ASP A 38 -1.71 9.27 -9.60
CA ASP A 38 -1.09 10.53 -9.14
C ASP A 38 0.37 10.68 -9.57
N THR A 39 1.14 9.60 -9.55
CA THR A 39 2.58 9.63 -9.84
C THR A 39 2.99 8.87 -11.10
N ASN A 40 2.06 8.12 -11.68
CA ASN A 40 2.33 7.21 -12.81
C ASN A 40 3.44 6.20 -12.50
N THR A 41 3.53 5.78 -11.24
CA THR A 41 4.45 4.76 -10.74
C THR A 41 3.67 3.63 -10.08
N TRP A 42 4.31 2.47 -9.95
CA TRP A 42 3.66 1.30 -9.37
C TRP A 42 3.88 1.24 -7.87
N GLY A 43 2.79 1.03 -7.14
CA GLY A 43 2.80 0.84 -5.69
C GLY A 43 2.29 -0.53 -5.30
N ILE A 44 2.33 -0.80 -3.99
CA ILE A 44 1.75 -1.99 -3.40
C ILE A 44 0.39 -1.59 -2.82
N PRO A 45 -0.67 -2.40 -2.97
CA PRO A 45 -1.97 -2.06 -2.37
C PRO A 45 -1.88 -1.76 -0.89
N GLY A 46 -2.57 -0.74 -0.44
CA GLY A 46 -2.57 -0.30 0.95
C GLY A 46 -3.10 1.11 1.09
N GLY A 47 -3.18 1.57 2.33
CA GLY A 47 -3.65 2.91 2.61
C GLY A 47 -3.65 3.25 4.08
N ALA A 48 -4.21 4.39 4.41
CA ALA A 48 -4.16 4.98 5.74
C ALA A 48 -5.15 4.35 6.71
N LEU A 49 -4.71 4.22 7.96
CA LEU A 49 -5.55 3.83 9.09
C LEU A 49 -6.64 4.87 9.32
N GLU A 50 -7.89 4.42 9.44
CA GLU A 50 -8.99 5.27 9.83
C GLU A 50 -9.26 5.16 11.33
N LEU A 51 -9.94 6.16 11.90
CA LEU A 51 -10.26 6.18 13.34
C LEU A 51 -11.04 4.92 13.72
N GLY A 52 -10.58 4.24 14.76
CA GLY A 52 -11.23 3.05 15.27
C GLY A 52 -10.90 1.74 14.55
N GLU A 53 -10.13 1.79 13.46
CA GLU A 53 -9.69 0.58 12.79
C GLU A 53 -8.47 -0.03 13.47
N THR A 54 -8.37 -1.35 13.45
CA THR A 54 -7.09 -2.03 13.66
C THR A 54 -6.32 -2.04 12.34
N LEU A 55 -5.00 -2.25 12.38
CA LEU A 55 -4.19 -2.24 11.17
C LEU A 55 -4.54 -3.38 10.21
N ASP A 56 -4.90 -4.55 10.71
CA ASP A 56 -5.36 -5.65 9.86
C ASP A 56 -6.73 -5.38 9.23
N GLN A 57 -7.61 -4.64 9.90
CA GLN A 57 -8.85 -4.14 9.30
C GLN A 57 -8.57 -3.14 8.18
N THR A 58 -7.59 -2.25 8.37
CA THR A 58 -7.14 -1.34 7.31
C THR A 58 -6.63 -2.13 6.11
N ALA A 59 -5.79 -3.14 6.33
CA ALA A 59 -5.27 -4.00 5.27
C ALA A 59 -6.42 -4.65 4.49
N ALA A 60 -7.40 -5.23 5.18
CA ALA A 60 -8.54 -5.88 4.55
C ALA A 60 -9.39 -4.91 3.74
N ARG A 61 -9.66 -3.73 4.30
CA ARG A 61 -10.46 -2.70 3.63
C ARG A 61 -9.78 -2.18 2.38
N GLU A 62 -8.51 -1.82 2.48
CA GLU A 62 -7.76 -1.28 1.35
C GLU A 62 -7.57 -2.32 0.24
N LEU A 63 -7.30 -3.57 0.60
CA LEU A 63 -7.21 -4.64 -0.39
C LEU A 63 -8.52 -4.77 -1.17
N LYS A 64 -9.65 -4.76 -0.48
CA LYS A 64 -10.97 -4.85 -1.11
C LYS A 64 -11.26 -3.64 -1.99
N GLU A 65 -11.02 -2.44 -1.49
CA GLU A 65 -11.28 -1.19 -2.22
C GLU A 65 -10.43 -1.07 -3.49
N GLU A 66 -9.15 -1.42 -3.40
CA GLU A 66 -8.22 -1.22 -4.52
C GLU A 66 -8.21 -2.36 -5.53
N THR A 67 -8.49 -3.60 -5.10
CA THR A 67 -8.28 -4.78 -5.94
C THR A 67 -9.50 -5.68 -6.09
N ASN A 68 -10.53 -5.46 -5.28
CA ASN A 68 -11.70 -6.35 -5.15
C ASN A 68 -11.37 -7.72 -4.53
N LEU A 69 -10.15 -7.93 -4.05
CA LEU A 69 -9.77 -9.17 -3.40
C LEU A 69 -10.07 -9.13 -1.90
N SER A 70 -10.30 -10.33 -1.36
CA SER A 70 -10.42 -10.57 0.08
C SER A 70 -9.43 -11.65 0.49
N ALA A 71 -9.04 -11.66 1.76
CA ALA A 71 -8.17 -12.68 2.31
C ALA A 71 -8.71 -13.13 3.67
N VAL A 72 -8.44 -14.38 4.03
CA VAL A 72 -8.83 -14.92 5.33
C VAL A 72 -7.86 -14.48 6.43
N LEU A 73 -6.57 -14.44 6.10
CA LEU A 73 -5.51 -14.12 7.05
C LEU A 73 -4.65 -12.96 6.55
N PHE A 74 -4.22 -12.11 7.48
CA PHE A 74 -3.25 -11.05 7.26
C PHE A 74 -2.13 -11.21 8.28
N HIS A 75 -0.94 -11.62 7.83
CA HIS A 75 0.22 -11.81 8.69
C HIS A 75 1.07 -10.56 8.72
N LEU A 76 1.27 -9.98 9.89
CA LEU A 76 2.18 -8.85 10.05
C LEU A 76 3.62 -9.32 9.86
N LEU A 77 4.30 -8.75 8.88
CA LEU A 77 5.69 -9.09 8.55
C LEU A 77 6.69 -8.10 9.14
N HIS A 78 6.40 -6.81 9.04
CA HIS A 78 7.33 -5.75 9.44
C HIS A 78 6.61 -4.42 9.57
N VAL A 79 7.24 -3.47 10.27
CA VAL A 79 6.78 -2.09 10.37
C VAL A 79 7.89 -1.18 9.89
N PHE A 80 7.57 -0.30 8.95
CA PHE A 80 8.49 0.66 8.35
C PHE A 80 8.19 2.07 8.82
N SER A 81 9.23 2.88 8.99
CA SER A 81 9.11 4.31 9.28
C SER A 81 10.41 5.01 8.90
N GLY A 82 10.47 6.30 9.10
CA GLY A 82 11.68 7.07 8.92
C GLY A 82 11.71 7.84 7.61
N PRO A 83 12.90 8.38 7.21
CA PRO A 83 13.00 9.29 6.07
C PRO A 83 12.64 8.67 4.73
N ASP A 84 12.82 7.34 4.57
CA ASP A 84 12.43 6.63 3.34
C ASP A 84 10.91 6.58 3.15
N PHE A 85 10.14 6.88 4.19
CA PHE A 85 8.68 6.87 4.18
C PHE A 85 8.07 8.26 4.19
N TYR A 86 8.86 9.25 3.79
CA TYR A 86 8.40 10.57 3.44
C TYR A 86 7.84 10.57 2.01
N PHE A 87 6.71 11.21 1.81
CA PHE A 87 6.12 11.36 0.49
C PHE A 87 5.49 12.74 0.34
N LYS A 88 5.78 13.39 -0.79
CA LYS A 88 5.13 14.65 -1.16
C LYS A 88 4.19 14.37 -2.32
N TYR A 89 2.90 14.60 -2.09
CA TYR A 89 1.88 14.46 -3.13
C TYR A 89 1.97 15.60 -4.15
N PRO A 90 1.47 15.38 -5.38
CA PRO A 90 1.47 16.44 -6.40
C PRO A 90 0.76 17.72 -5.98
N ASN A 91 -0.23 17.65 -5.08
CA ASN A 91 -0.94 18.81 -4.54
C ASN A 91 -0.16 19.57 -3.46
N GLY A 92 1.02 19.09 -3.07
CA GLY A 92 1.87 19.71 -2.06
C GLY A 92 1.75 19.15 -0.65
N ASP A 93 0.83 18.21 -0.40
CA ASP A 93 0.72 17.53 0.89
C ASP A 93 2.00 16.74 1.19
N GLU A 94 2.48 16.84 2.42
CA GLU A 94 3.65 16.09 2.88
C GLU A 94 3.25 15.09 3.95
N LEU A 95 3.79 13.88 3.85
CA LEU A 95 3.42 12.77 4.72
C LEU A 95 4.65 11.97 5.12
N TYR A 96 4.76 11.67 6.41
CA TYR A 96 5.66 10.64 6.94
C TYR A 96 4.79 9.46 7.37
N SER A 97 4.99 8.31 6.72
CA SER A 97 4.15 7.14 6.97
C SER A 97 4.81 6.18 7.96
N VAL A 98 4.00 5.64 8.87
CA VAL A 98 4.33 4.44 9.64
C VAL A 98 3.54 3.32 9.01
N VAL A 99 4.23 2.36 8.38
CA VAL A 99 3.59 1.35 7.52
C VAL A 99 3.74 -0.02 8.13
N ALA A 100 2.60 -0.65 8.41
CA ALA A 100 2.56 -2.07 8.77
C ALA A 100 2.43 -2.90 7.50
N LEU A 101 3.37 -3.78 7.24
CA LEU A 101 3.39 -4.66 6.08
C LEU A 101 2.76 -6.01 6.44
N PHE A 102 1.72 -6.37 5.71
CA PHE A 102 1.01 -7.65 5.88
C PHE A 102 1.15 -8.54 4.66
N LEU A 103 1.25 -9.85 4.90
CA LEU A 103 1.08 -10.86 3.86
C LEU A 103 -0.35 -11.38 3.94
N ALA A 104 -1.09 -11.26 2.83
CA ALA A 104 -2.44 -11.79 2.71
C ALA A 104 -2.40 -13.27 2.33
N GLU A 105 -3.21 -14.09 2.98
CA GLU A 105 -3.34 -15.52 2.69
C GLU A 105 -4.80 -15.93 2.52
N ASP A 106 -5.01 -17.02 1.80
CA ASP A 106 -6.33 -17.53 1.45
C ASP A 106 -7.16 -16.46 0.74
N ILE A 107 -6.64 -16.02 -0.38
CA ILE A 107 -7.18 -14.92 -1.17
C ILE A 107 -8.32 -15.42 -2.05
N SER A 108 -9.38 -14.63 -2.10
CA SER A 108 -10.56 -14.90 -2.95
C SER A 108 -11.01 -13.61 -3.64
N GLY A 109 -11.90 -13.78 -4.59
CA GLY A 109 -12.44 -12.66 -5.36
C GLY A 109 -11.80 -12.52 -6.72
N GLU A 110 -12.42 -11.71 -7.56
CA GLU A 110 -11.94 -11.42 -8.91
C GLU A 110 -11.21 -10.09 -8.91
N LEU A 111 -9.96 -10.10 -9.39
CA LEU A 111 -9.13 -8.90 -9.49
C LEU A 111 -9.81 -7.85 -10.38
N ARG A 112 -10.08 -6.69 -9.82
CA ARG A 112 -10.79 -5.61 -10.51
C ARG A 112 -10.46 -4.26 -9.89
N ILE A 113 -10.29 -3.23 -10.71
CA ILE A 113 -10.13 -1.85 -10.26
C ILE A 113 -11.49 -1.32 -9.83
N THR A 114 -11.60 -0.84 -8.58
CA THR A 114 -12.85 -0.36 -8.01
C THR A 114 -12.77 1.03 -7.39
N ASP A 115 -11.57 1.59 -7.21
CA ASP A 115 -11.36 2.81 -6.42
C ASP A 115 -11.15 4.10 -7.25
N GLY A 116 -10.88 3.99 -8.54
CA GLY A 116 -10.57 5.13 -9.39
C GLY A 116 -9.21 5.78 -9.15
N GLU A 117 -8.43 5.32 -8.16
CA GLU A 117 -7.09 5.83 -7.85
C GLU A 117 -6.00 5.06 -8.59
N SER A 118 -6.27 3.79 -8.91
CA SER A 118 -5.38 2.93 -9.65
C SER A 118 -5.78 2.90 -11.12
N VAL A 119 -4.79 2.94 -12.00
CA VAL A 119 -5.00 2.85 -13.46
C VAL A 119 -4.96 1.39 -13.90
N LYS A 120 -4.07 0.60 -13.32
CA LYS A 120 -3.89 -0.83 -13.64
C LYS A 120 -3.55 -1.62 -12.40
N LEU A 121 -3.88 -2.91 -12.45
CA LEU A 121 -3.44 -3.91 -11.46
C LEU A 121 -2.76 -5.03 -12.23
N ARG A 122 -1.58 -5.45 -11.77
CA ARG A 122 -0.81 -6.49 -12.44
C ARG A 122 0.13 -7.19 -11.49
N TYR A 123 0.39 -8.47 -11.73
CA TYR A 123 1.39 -9.25 -11.01
C TYR A 123 2.75 -9.16 -11.72
N PHE A 124 3.82 -9.00 -10.93
CA PHE A 124 5.18 -8.90 -11.42
C PHE A 124 6.10 -9.86 -10.67
N GLY A 125 6.97 -10.54 -11.39
CA GLY A 125 8.07 -11.27 -10.79
C GLY A 125 9.19 -10.31 -10.35
N LYS A 126 10.07 -10.77 -9.45
CA LYS A 126 11.13 -9.92 -8.91
C LYS A 126 12.12 -9.41 -9.97
N ASP A 127 12.28 -10.15 -11.07
CA ASP A 127 13.21 -9.79 -12.15
C ASP A 127 12.57 -8.95 -13.24
N GLU A 128 11.28 -8.64 -13.13
CA GLU A 128 10.52 -7.85 -14.10
C GLU A 128 9.78 -6.67 -13.46
N LEU A 129 10.27 -6.18 -12.32
CA LEU A 129 9.63 -5.08 -11.59
C LEU A 129 9.62 -3.80 -12.43
N PRO A 130 8.49 -3.09 -12.44
CA PRO A 130 8.36 -1.83 -13.16
C PRO A 130 8.99 -0.66 -12.38
N VAL A 131 8.77 0.56 -12.86
CA VAL A 131 9.15 1.77 -12.11
C VAL A 131 8.26 1.86 -10.87
N LEU A 132 8.88 1.77 -9.69
CA LEU A 132 8.20 1.72 -8.42
C LEU A 132 8.08 3.11 -7.78
N GLU A 133 6.97 3.33 -7.07
CA GLU A 133 6.87 4.43 -6.13
C GLU A 133 7.95 4.23 -5.04
N SER A 134 8.52 5.33 -4.53
CA SER A 134 9.71 5.28 -3.67
C SER A 134 9.56 4.40 -2.43
N ARG A 135 8.42 4.45 -1.76
CA ARG A 135 8.15 3.65 -0.56
C ARG A 135 7.99 2.17 -0.92
N ALA A 136 7.32 1.89 -2.04
CA ALA A 136 7.18 0.53 -2.56
C ALA A 136 8.54 -0.07 -2.89
N ALA A 137 9.48 0.72 -3.43
CA ALA A 137 10.83 0.25 -3.73
C ALA A 137 11.56 -0.21 -2.47
N VAL A 138 11.45 0.54 -1.38
CA VAL A 138 12.06 0.18 -0.09
C VAL A 138 11.44 -1.11 0.46
N ILE A 139 10.13 -1.20 0.44
CA ILE A 139 9.40 -2.38 0.93
C ILE A 139 9.77 -3.62 0.12
N LEU A 140 9.76 -3.53 -1.22
CA LEU A 140 10.08 -4.67 -2.08
C LEU A 140 11.52 -5.12 -1.95
N SER A 141 12.45 -4.20 -1.76
CA SER A 141 13.84 -4.55 -1.46
C SER A 141 13.93 -5.41 -0.19
N TRP A 142 13.23 -5.01 0.86
CA TRP A 142 13.15 -5.78 2.11
C TRP A 142 12.51 -7.15 1.88
N VAL A 143 11.39 -7.20 1.17
CA VAL A 143 10.64 -8.44 0.86
C VAL A 143 11.52 -9.45 0.13
N ILE A 144 12.26 -8.99 -0.87
CA ILE A 144 13.17 -9.84 -1.66
C ILE A 144 14.31 -10.37 -0.77
N LYS A 145 14.89 -9.52 0.07
CA LYS A 145 15.96 -9.92 0.99
C LYS A 145 15.49 -10.97 2.01
N GLN A 146 14.23 -10.95 2.39
CA GLN A 146 13.65 -11.93 3.30
C GLN A 146 13.29 -13.25 2.59
N GLY A 147 13.44 -13.33 1.28
CA GLY A 147 13.09 -14.53 0.51
C GLY A 147 11.60 -14.72 0.30
N LEU A 148 10.80 -13.69 0.53
CA LEU A 148 9.33 -13.76 0.39
C LEU A 148 8.88 -13.69 -1.07
N LEU A 149 9.72 -13.12 -1.92
CA LEU A 149 9.49 -13.05 -3.37
C LEU A 149 10.76 -13.57 -4.05
N SER A 150 10.63 -14.75 -4.64
CA SER A 150 11.76 -15.46 -5.26
C SER A 150 11.69 -15.51 -6.78
#